data_586f889d6de9652db3d918b3aa3333e1
#
_entry.id   586f889d6de9652db3d918b3aa3333e1
#
_cell.length_a   1.000
_cell.length_b   1.000
_cell.length_c   1.000
_cell.angle_alpha   90.00
_cell.angle_beta   90.00
_cell.angle_gamma   90.00
#
_symmetry.space_group_name_H-M   'P 1'
#
loop_
_entity.id
_entity.type
_entity.pdbx_description
1 polymer ?
#
loop_
_entity_poly.entity_id
_entity_poly.type
_entity_poly.pdbx_seq_one_letter_code
_entity_poly.pdbx_strand_id
1 'polypeptide(L)'
;MPEFGKEEIANLTKVVESGVFCDKRGGFMDQFRADFSQALEAKHAIAGATAMLLMHAIPGAIGAGAGDEIIVDPVVQFHAIACLHNNVIPVWADVRPESFLMDPESVKRKITKRTKAIWVTHLWGFPAEVDTLRQIADEHGLYLLEDCAHALMTRYRGRYLGNWGHFGTFSFNMGKQLPTGEGGMAITNDDRLAFELNRRIIFGESPEVLSSNYRMTEFQAAVGVAQLKRVPGYLEIFRAGKAILDESLAGCSWLDRRGEPPDSQISPYFWSCLFHGERRGVEWGVLRAAMEQSGGGFQFGFTQKPGYLYEMFRKPNAYGNKGCPYNCHLYTGKVDWRPGMCPVSEDVIPRIVMTNNMALREEEYHSKAARLKEAIKLAEKGEVKPLEYTELDRRILKAIKEQGPLEPLEVIEIFDREGWGHFDEHTMYGRMSALRSYYPYKLSHAGPRKFAYHDLS
;
A
#
# COMPACT_ATOMS: atom_id res chain seq x y z
N MET A 1 14.80 0.31 -10.40
CA MET A 1 13.58 1.14 -10.62
C MET A 1 13.49 1.50 -12.09
N PRO A 2 12.31 1.74 -12.66
CA PRO A 2 12.17 2.18 -14.06
C PRO A 2 13.09 3.34 -14.40
N GLU A 3 13.57 3.35 -15.65
CA GLU A 3 14.54 4.35 -16.13
C GLU A 3 13.83 5.44 -16.93
N PHE A 4 14.38 6.66 -16.85
CA PHE A 4 13.95 7.81 -17.65
C PHE A 4 15.04 8.18 -18.65
N GLY A 5 14.65 8.64 -19.84
CA GLY A 5 15.61 8.88 -20.89
C GLY A 5 15.16 9.86 -21.97
N LYS A 6 15.69 9.66 -23.18
CA LYS A 6 15.50 10.59 -24.30
C LYS A 6 14.04 10.74 -24.72
N GLU A 7 13.21 9.70 -24.59
CA GLU A 7 11.80 9.73 -24.99
C GLU A 7 10.99 10.63 -24.07
N GLU A 8 11.18 10.52 -22.75
CA GLU A 8 10.55 11.42 -21.79
C GLU A 8 10.97 12.87 -22.02
N ILE A 9 12.27 13.11 -22.22
CA ILE A 9 12.80 14.47 -22.49
C ILE A 9 12.14 15.03 -23.76
N ALA A 10 12.08 14.25 -24.85
CA ALA A 10 11.48 14.69 -26.10
C ALA A 10 9.98 14.99 -25.95
N ASN A 11 9.25 14.14 -25.20
CA ASN A 11 7.83 14.37 -24.95
C ASN A 11 7.59 15.61 -24.08
N LEU A 12 8.37 15.79 -23.00
CA LEU A 12 8.29 16.97 -22.14
C LEU A 12 8.62 18.26 -22.91
N THR A 13 9.62 18.23 -23.81
CA THR A 13 9.93 19.36 -24.69
C THR A 13 8.73 19.76 -25.54
N LYS A 14 8.03 18.78 -26.14
CA LYS A 14 6.81 19.06 -26.92
C LYS A 14 5.69 19.66 -26.08
N VAL A 15 5.56 19.27 -24.82
CA VAL A 15 4.59 19.89 -23.89
C VAL A 15 4.93 21.35 -23.69
N VAL A 16 6.21 21.65 -23.35
CA VAL A 16 6.66 23.03 -23.12
C VAL A 16 6.47 23.90 -24.38
N GLU A 17 6.91 23.42 -25.56
CA GLU A 17 6.77 24.13 -26.84
C GLU A 17 5.31 24.38 -27.22
N SER A 18 4.38 23.51 -26.83
CA SER A 18 2.96 23.68 -27.09
C SER A 18 2.31 24.82 -26.32
N GLY A 19 2.89 25.26 -25.20
CA GLY A 19 2.33 26.25 -24.29
C GLY A 19 1.03 25.83 -23.58
N VAL A 20 0.58 24.57 -23.76
CA VAL A 20 -0.66 24.05 -23.15
C VAL A 20 -0.29 22.88 -22.23
N PHE A 21 -0.51 23.05 -20.93
CA PHE A 21 -0.02 22.13 -19.88
C PHE A 21 -1.11 21.25 -19.27
N CYS A 22 -2.38 21.52 -19.59
CA CYS A 22 -3.52 20.68 -19.20
C CYS A 22 -4.65 20.82 -20.23
N ASP A 23 -5.51 19.81 -20.32
CA ASP A 23 -6.73 19.77 -21.15
C ASP A 23 -6.49 20.05 -22.65
N LYS A 24 -5.32 19.68 -23.17
CA LYS A 24 -5.02 19.80 -24.59
C LYS A 24 -5.71 18.69 -25.38
N ARG A 25 -6.73 19.05 -26.17
CA ARG A 25 -7.37 18.09 -27.06
C ARG A 25 -6.33 17.49 -28.04
N GLY A 26 -6.26 16.14 -28.10
CA GLY A 26 -5.24 15.44 -28.89
C GLY A 26 -3.81 15.55 -28.32
N GLY A 27 -3.65 15.95 -27.05
CA GLY A 27 -2.38 16.00 -26.34
C GLY A 27 -1.96 14.64 -25.75
N PHE A 28 -0.91 14.68 -24.94
CA PHE A 28 -0.38 13.48 -24.29
C PHE A 28 -1.38 12.84 -23.31
N MET A 29 -2.26 13.63 -22.69
CA MET A 29 -3.33 13.12 -21.83
C MET A 29 -4.27 12.19 -22.60
N ASP A 30 -4.74 12.63 -23.76
CA ASP A 30 -5.64 11.82 -24.58
C ASP A 30 -4.94 10.57 -25.10
N GLN A 31 -3.67 10.70 -25.52
CA GLN A 31 -2.85 9.58 -25.94
C GLN A 31 -2.65 8.59 -24.78
N PHE A 32 -2.25 9.06 -23.60
CA PHE A 32 -1.98 8.19 -22.47
C PHE A 32 -3.22 7.42 -22.02
N ARG A 33 -4.40 8.08 -21.99
CA ARG A 33 -5.68 7.42 -21.71
C ARG A 33 -6.00 6.33 -22.75
N ALA A 34 -5.83 6.63 -24.04
CA ALA A 34 -6.09 5.67 -25.11
C ALA A 34 -5.12 4.49 -25.04
N ASP A 35 -3.81 4.75 -24.92
CA ASP A 35 -2.77 3.72 -24.84
C ASP A 35 -2.97 2.83 -23.59
N PHE A 36 -3.31 3.42 -22.44
CA PHE A 36 -3.56 2.69 -21.20
C PHE A 36 -4.83 1.85 -21.27
N SER A 37 -5.91 2.40 -21.83
CA SER A 37 -7.17 1.69 -22.08
C SER A 37 -6.94 0.47 -22.98
N GLN A 38 -6.21 0.64 -24.07
CA GLN A 38 -5.85 -0.44 -24.97
C GLN A 38 -4.97 -1.50 -24.28
N ALA A 39 -3.95 -1.06 -23.56
CA ALA A 39 -3.00 -1.96 -22.88
C ALA A 39 -3.66 -2.83 -21.80
N LEU A 40 -4.70 -2.34 -21.14
CA LEU A 40 -5.45 -3.06 -20.10
C LEU A 40 -6.77 -3.65 -20.60
N GLU A 41 -7.08 -3.56 -21.90
CA GLU A 41 -8.33 -4.09 -22.48
C GLU A 41 -9.60 -3.49 -21.80
N ALA A 42 -9.53 -2.23 -21.42
CA ALA A 42 -10.63 -1.50 -20.78
C ALA A 42 -11.32 -0.56 -21.76
N LYS A 43 -12.62 -0.29 -21.56
CA LYS A 43 -13.37 0.64 -22.44
C LYS A 43 -13.00 2.10 -22.14
N HIS A 44 -12.84 2.45 -20.87
CA HIS A 44 -12.54 3.81 -20.43
C HIS A 44 -11.34 3.85 -19.53
N ALA A 45 -10.49 4.85 -19.71
CA ALA A 45 -9.41 5.24 -18.81
C ALA A 45 -9.55 6.72 -18.43
N ILE A 46 -9.62 6.98 -17.15
CA ILE A 46 -9.82 8.32 -16.57
C ILE A 46 -8.56 8.69 -15.81
N ALA A 47 -7.83 9.69 -16.31
CA ALA A 47 -6.58 10.14 -15.71
C ALA A 47 -6.82 11.13 -14.57
N GLY A 48 -6.04 10.99 -13.49
CA GLY A 48 -6.07 11.89 -12.35
C GLY A 48 -4.66 12.24 -11.86
N ALA A 49 -4.55 13.33 -11.12
CA ALA A 49 -3.26 13.80 -10.61
C ALA A 49 -2.58 12.80 -9.66
N THR A 50 -3.35 11.94 -9.00
CA THR A 50 -2.89 10.78 -8.22
C THR A 50 -3.97 9.71 -8.18
N ALA A 51 -3.58 8.45 -7.90
CA ALA A 51 -4.54 7.38 -7.62
C ALA A 51 -5.44 7.71 -6.43
N MET A 52 -4.87 8.32 -5.38
CA MET A 52 -5.61 8.67 -4.16
C MET A 52 -6.75 9.66 -4.43
N LEU A 53 -6.55 10.64 -5.31
CA LEU A 53 -7.59 11.59 -5.70
C LEU A 53 -8.69 10.93 -6.54
N LEU A 54 -8.34 9.97 -7.39
CA LEU A 54 -9.34 9.16 -8.09
C LEU A 54 -10.14 8.30 -7.11
N MET A 55 -9.47 7.63 -6.17
CA MET A 55 -10.13 6.87 -5.10
C MET A 55 -11.06 7.78 -4.28
N HIS A 56 -10.66 9.02 -4.00
CA HIS A 56 -11.51 9.98 -3.31
C HIS A 56 -12.81 10.29 -4.09
N ALA A 57 -12.78 10.35 -5.42
CA ALA A 57 -13.95 10.66 -6.24
C ALA A 57 -14.86 9.43 -6.49
N ILE A 58 -14.35 8.20 -6.41
CA ILE A 58 -15.08 6.98 -6.74
C ILE A 58 -16.30 6.75 -5.84
N PRO A 59 -16.27 6.89 -4.49
CA PRO A 59 -17.48 6.73 -3.68
C PRO A 59 -18.63 7.62 -4.15
N GLY A 60 -18.36 8.89 -4.45
CA GLY A 60 -19.36 9.79 -5.03
C GLY A 60 -19.85 9.32 -6.42
N ALA A 61 -18.98 8.75 -7.27
CA ALA A 61 -19.36 8.25 -8.59
C ALA A 61 -20.30 7.05 -8.55
N ILE A 62 -20.19 6.20 -7.52
CA ILE A 62 -21.11 5.08 -7.26
C ILE A 62 -22.32 5.48 -6.40
N GLY A 63 -22.44 6.75 -6.02
CA GLY A 63 -23.53 7.25 -5.20
C GLY A 63 -23.45 6.88 -3.73
N ALA A 64 -22.25 6.55 -3.21
CA ALA A 64 -22.03 6.30 -1.79
C ALA A 64 -21.77 7.62 -1.03
N GLY A 65 -22.28 7.71 0.20
CA GLY A 65 -22.18 8.90 1.04
C GLY A 65 -22.51 8.64 2.51
N ALA A 66 -22.96 9.67 3.21
CA ALA A 66 -23.26 9.59 4.63
C ALA A 66 -24.35 8.54 4.92
N GLY A 67 -24.07 7.64 5.84
CA GLY A 67 -24.94 6.52 6.20
C GLY A 67 -24.58 5.19 5.53
N ASP A 68 -23.76 5.23 4.48
CA ASP A 68 -23.32 4.04 3.74
C ASP A 68 -22.02 3.43 4.30
N GLU A 69 -21.79 2.17 3.93
CA GLU A 69 -20.61 1.40 4.28
C GLU A 69 -19.89 0.89 3.01
N ILE A 70 -18.56 0.86 3.05
CA ILE A 70 -17.73 0.16 2.05
C ILE A 70 -16.83 -0.83 2.79
N ILE A 71 -16.85 -2.10 2.36
CA ILE A 71 -15.99 -3.13 2.91
C ILE A 71 -14.59 -2.97 2.32
N VAL A 72 -13.58 -2.94 3.19
CA VAL A 72 -12.17 -2.70 2.87
C VAL A 72 -11.28 -3.72 3.57
N ASP A 73 -10.08 -3.99 3.04
CA ASP A 73 -9.08 -4.79 3.75
C ASP A 73 -8.22 -3.94 4.70
N PRO A 74 -7.66 -4.54 5.77
CA PRO A 74 -6.91 -3.81 6.78
C PRO A 74 -5.42 -3.65 6.46
N VAL A 75 -4.94 -4.21 5.35
CA VAL A 75 -3.50 -4.23 5.01
C VAL A 75 -3.04 -2.89 4.46
N VAL A 76 -3.91 -2.19 3.73
CA VAL A 76 -3.70 -0.82 3.29
C VAL A 76 -4.85 0.07 3.76
N GLN A 77 -4.57 1.36 4.01
CA GLN A 77 -5.58 2.29 4.56
C GLN A 77 -6.13 3.29 3.53
N PHE A 78 -5.64 3.29 2.29
CA PHE A 78 -5.93 4.37 1.33
C PHE A 78 -7.42 4.43 0.96
N HIS A 79 -8.04 3.29 0.68
CA HIS A 79 -9.48 3.23 0.37
C HIS A 79 -10.34 3.56 1.60
N ALA A 80 -9.92 3.20 2.83
CA ALA A 80 -10.62 3.61 4.04
C ALA A 80 -10.57 5.13 4.25
N ILE A 81 -9.42 5.76 3.95
CA ILE A 81 -9.30 7.23 3.95
C ILE A 81 -10.24 7.84 2.90
N ALA A 82 -10.27 7.28 1.68
CA ALA A 82 -11.17 7.74 0.62
C ALA A 82 -12.65 7.63 1.02
N CYS A 83 -13.04 6.55 1.73
CA CYS A 83 -14.37 6.41 2.30
C CYS A 83 -14.68 7.57 3.27
N LEU A 84 -13.81 7.84 4.24
CA LEU A 84 -14.03 8.89 5.23
C LEU A 84 -14.16 10.27 4.60
N HIS A 85 -13.36 10.58 3.55
CA HIS A 85 -13.53 11.84 2.79
C HIS A 85 -14.92 12.02 2.17
N ASN A 86 -15.65 10.93 1.96
CA ASN A 86 -17.01 10.93 1.44
C ASN A 86 -18.09 10.69 2.51
N ASN A 87 -17.74 10.78 3.79
CA ASN A 87 -18.62 10.44 4.91
C ASN A 87 -19.13 8.98 4.89
N VAL A 88 -18.48 8.10 4.17
CA VAL A 88 -18.74 6.66 4.13
C VAL A 88 -17.96 5.97 5.23
N ILE A 89 -18.55 4.98 5.89
CA ILE A 89 -17.90 4.24 6.96
C ILE A 89 -17.17 3.03 6.35
N PRO A 90 -15.82 2.94 6.49
CA PRO A 90 -15.09 1.74 6.10
C PRO A 90 -15.38 0.60 7.08
N VAL A 91 -15.69 -0.58 6.53
CA VAL A 91 -15.93 -1.82 7.28
C VAL A 91 -14.83 -2.80 6.97
N TRP A 92 -14.07 -3.21 7.96
CA TRP A 92 -12.86 -3.99 7.76
C TRP A 92 -13.15 -5.48 7.66
N ALA A 93 -12.78 -6.09 6.54
CA ALA A 93 -12.79 -7.54 6.31
C ALA A 93 -11.36 -8.08 6.43
N ASP A 94 -11.19 -9.19 7.16
CA ASP A 94 -9.90 -9.81 7.39
C ASP A 94 -9.30 -10.41 6.11
N VAL A 95 -8.09 -10.89 6.17
CA VAL A 95 -7.34 -11.45 5.05
C VAL A 95 -7.10 -12.95 5.20
N ARG A 96 -6.70 -13.60 4.12
CA ARG A 96 -6.15 -14.96 4.12
C ARG A 96 -4.72 -14.95 4.67
N PRO A 97 -4.35 -15.86 5.56
CA PRO A 97 -3.02 -15.85 6.17
C PRO A 97 -1.89 -16.11 5.16
N GLU A 98 -2.12 -16.94 4.15
CA GLU A 98 -1.12 -17.32 3.15
C GLU A 98 -0.88 -16.26 2.06
N SER A 99 -1.89 -15.43 1.78
CA SER A 99 -1.84 -14.45 0.70
C SER A 99 -1.80 -12.98 1.16
N PHE A 100 -2.23 -12.70 2.38
CA PHE A 100 -2.42 -11.34 2.93
C PHE A 100 -3.47 -10.52 2.17
N LEU A 101 -4.33 -11.20 1.39
CA LEU A 101 -5.36 -10.59 0.57
C LEU A 101 -6.73 -10.80 1.21
N MET A 102 -7.66 -9.92 0.89
CA MET A 102 -9.03 -9.92 1.43
C MET A 102 -9.66 -11.31 1.37
N ASP A 103 -10.17 -11.80 2.50
CA ASP A 103 -10.87 -13.07 2.62
C ASP A 103 -12.35 -12.92 2.23
N PRO A 104 -12.82 -13.58 1.13
CA PRO A 104 -14.22 -13.52 0.73
C PRO A 104 -15.21 -13.96 1.81
N GLU A 105 -14.83 -14.91 2.67
CA GLU A 105 -15.69 -15.33 3.77
C GLU A 105 -15.78 -14.27 4.88
N SER A 106 -14.71 -13.51 5.10
CA SER A 106 -14.76 -12.36 5.98
C SER A 106 -15.66 -11.25 5.39
N VAL A 107 -15.60 -11.03 4.08
CA VAL A 107 -16.48 -10.08 3.38
C VAL A 107 -17.95 -10.44 3.58
N LYS A 108 -18.35 -11.69 3.31
CA LYS A 108 -19.74 -12.14 3.49
C LYS A 108 -20.29 -11.83 4.89
N ARG A 109 -19.47 -12.06 5.92
CA ARG A 109 -19.86 -11.79 7.32
C ARG A 109 -20.02 -10.30 7.66
N LYS A 110 -19.47 -9.41 6.82
CA LYS A 110 -19.48 -7.95 7.05
C LYS A 110 -20.52 -7.22 6.24
N ILE A 111 -21.21 -7.87 5.30
CA ILE A 111 -22.26 -7.23 4.50
C ILE A 111 -23.45 -6.87 5.38
N THR A 112 -23.93 -5.64 5.25
CA THR A 112 -25.13 -5.11 5.89
C THR A 112 -26.02 -4.44 4.85
N LYS A 113 -27.22 -4.02 5.24
CA LYS A 113 -28.11 -3.25 4.37
C LYS A 113 -27.57 -1.86 3.99
N ARG A 114 -26.50 -1.40 4.62
CA ARG A 114 -25.81 -0.12 4.34
C ARG A 114 -24.62 -0.30 3.41
N THR A 115 -24.19 -1.53 3.19
CA THR A 115 -23.03 -1.80 2.33
C THR A 115 -23.34 -1.37 0.89
N LYS A 116 -22.45 -0.58 0.29
CA LYS A 116 -22.53 -0.11 -1.10
C LYS A 116 -21.50 -0.77 -2.00
N ALA A 117 -20.32 -1.08 -1.46
CA ALA A 117 -19.24 -1.64 -2.25
C ALA A 117 -18.33 -2.54 -1.41
N ILE A 118 -17.58 -3.38 -2.12
CA ILE A 118 -16.40 -4.08 -1.66
C ILE A 118 -15.22 -3.42 -2.37
N TRP A 119 -14.20 -2.97 -1.62
CA TRP A 119 -12.97 -2.38 -2.19
C TRP A 119 -11.78 -3.25 -1.84
N VAL A 120 -11.30 -4.00 -2.81
CA VAL A 120 -10.23 -4.98 -2.64
C VAL A 120 -8.89 -4.44 -3.13
N THR A 121 -7.81 -4.75 -2.40
CA THR A 121 -6.43 -4.45 -2.81
C THR A 121 -5.76 -5.68 -3.42
N HIS A 122 -5.15 -5.51 -4.59
CA HIS A 122 -4.28 -6.51 -5.20
C HIS A 122 -2.82 -6.26 -4.76
N LEU A 123 -2.56 -6.63 -3.50
CA LEU A 123 -1.32 -6.26 -2.79
C LEU A 123 -0.09 -6.84 -3.48
N TRP A 124 0.85 -5.94 -3.87
CA TRP A 124 2.16 -6.24 -4.47
C TRP A 124 2.12 -6.98 -5.80
N GLY A 125 1.00 -6.86 -6.51
CA GLY A 125 0.82 -7.49 -7.83
C GLY A 125 0.17 -8.87 -7.78
N PHE A 126 -0.20 -9.35 -6.60
CA PHE A 126 -0.91 -10.63 -6.43
C PHE A 126 -2.42 -10.40 -6.49
N PRO A 127 -3.15 -11.17 -7.33
CA PRO A 127 -4.60 -11.07 -7.39
C PRO A 127 -5.26 -11.62 -6.12
N ALA A 128 -6.19 -10.85 -5.56
CA ALA A 128 -7.16 -11.40 -4.61
C ALA A 128 -8.10 -12.38 -5.34
N GLU A 129 -8.91 -13.15 -4.59
CA GLU A 129 -9.97 -14.01 -5.16
C GLU A 129 -11.10 -13.14 -5.74
N VAL A 130 -10.72 -12.32 -6.73
CA VAL A 130 -11.56 -11.23 -7.26
C VAL A 130 -12.79 -11.74 -8.00
N ASP A 131 -12.74 -12.93 -8.59
CA ASP A 131 -13.86 -13.63 -9.18
C ASP A 131 -14.92 -14.01 -8.13
N THR A 132 -14.49 -14.55 -6.99
CA THR A 132 -15.37 -14.84 -5.84
C THR A 132 -15.93 -13.56 -5.23
N LEU A 133 -15.10 -12.52 -5.08
CA LEU A 133 -15.56 -11.21 -4.59
C LEU A 133 -16.54 -10.55 -5.56
N ARG A 134 -16.35 -10.74 -6.87
CA ARG A 134 -17.29 -10.28 -7.89
C ARG A 134 -18.63 -10.98 -7.78
N GLN A 135 -18.63 -12.30 -7.61
CA GLN A 135 -19.86 -13.07 -7.41
C GLN A 135 -20.61 -12.57 -6.16
N ILE A 136 -19.91 -12.40 -5.02
CA ILE A 136 -20.52 -11.87 -3.79
C ILE A 136 -21.11 -10.47 -4.03
N ALA A 137 -20.41 -9.60 -4.74
CA ALA A 137 -20.89 -8.26 -5.05
C ALA A 137 -22.18 -8.31 -5.89
N ASP A 138 -22.21 -9.17 -6.92
CA ASP A 138 -23.37 -9.33 -7.80
C ASP A 138 -24.59 -9.92 -7.05
N GLU A 139 -24.38 -10.93 -6.20
CA GLU A 139 -25.44 -11.56 -5.38
C GLU A 139 -26.10 -10.55 -4.41
N HIS A 140 -25.35 -9.54 -3.95
CA HIS A 140 -25.84 -8.54 -3.00
C HIS A 140 -26.13 -7.17 -3.62
N GLY A 141 -26.00 -7.02 -4.95
CA GLY A 141 -26.20 -5.75 -5.65
C GLY A 141 -25.19 -4.67 -5.24
N LEU A 142 -23.95 -5.05 -4.93
CA LEU A 142 -22.86 -4.19 -4.49
C LEU A 142 -21.93 -3.84 -5.65
N TYR A 143 -21.26 -2.71 -5.54
CA TYR A 143 -20.13 -2.42 -6.41
C TYR A 143 -18.90 -3.20 -5.95
N LEU A 144 -18.09 -3.71 -6.89
CA LEU A 144 -16.73 -4.18 -6.64
C LEU A 144 -15.75 -3.13 -7.16
N LEU A 145 -14.84 -2.68 -6.31
CA LEU A 145 -13.80 -1.70 -6.61
C LEU A 145 -12.43 -2.37 -6.41
N GLU A 146 -11.51 -2.18 -7.35
CA GLU A 146 -10.19 -2.78 -7.33
C GLU A 146 -9.10 -1.72 -7.12
N ASP A 147 -8.31 -1.84 -6.07
CA ASP A 147 -7.05 -1.12 -5.92
C ASP A 147 -5.93 -1.92 -6.59
N CYS A 148 -5.57 -1.49 -7.80
CA CYS A 148 -4.51 -2.04 -8.62
C CYS A 148 -3.22 -1.22 -8.57
N ALA A 149 -3.05 -0.34 -7.56
CA ALA A 149 -1.86 0.52 -7.43
C ALA A 149 -0.53 -0.25 -7.35
N HIS A 150 -0.57 -1.55 -7.10
CA HIS A 150 0.57 -2.47 -7.07
C HIS A 150 0.51 -3.54 -8.16
N ALA A 151 -0.55 -3.59 -8.98
CA ALA A 151 -0.88 -4.73 -9.82
C ALA A 151 -1.05 -4.36 -11.31
N LEU A 152 -0.25 -3.39 -11.77
CA LEU A 152 -0.26 -2.96 -13.17
C LEU A 152 0.01 -4.14 -14.11
N MET A 153 -0.89 -4.39 -15.05
CA MET A 153 -0.82 -5.50 -16.03
C MET A 153 -0.77 -6.92 -15.39
N THR A 154 -1.20 -7.09 -14.15
CA THR A 154 -1.45 -8.43 -13.61
C THR A 154 -2.67 -9.03 -14.30
N ARG A 155 -2.54 -10.29 -14.75
CA ARG A 155 -3.66 -11.09 -15.26
C ARG A 155 -4.04 -12.16 -14.25
N TYR A 156 -5.34 -12.37 -14.10
CA TYR A 156 -5.93 -13.46 -13.34
C TYR A 156 -7.00 -14.13 -14.19
N ARG A 157 -6.89 -15.44 -14.40
CA ARG A 157 -7.77 -16.21 -15.29
C ARG A 157 -7.95 -15.55 -16.67
N GLY A 158 -6.83 -15.11 -17.25
CA GLY A 158 -6.78 -14.49 -18.58
C GLY A 158 -7.27 -13.03 -18.65
N ARG A 159 -7.80 -12.43 -17.57
CA ARG A 159 -8.32 -11.07 -17.53
C ARG A 159 -7.42 -10.15 -16.70
N TYR A 160 -7.17 -8.95 -17.17
CA TYR A 160 -6.41 -7.96 -16.40
C TYR A 160 -7.17 -7.53 -15.15
N LEU A 161 -6.46 -7.41 -14.02
CA LEU A 161 -6.99 -6.77 -12.81
C LEU A 161 -7.37 -5.32 -13.10
N GLY A 162 -8.39 -4.85 -12.41
CA GLY A 162 -9.07 -3.58 -12.70
C GLY A 162 -10.27 -3.71 -13.63
N ASN A 163 -10.40 -4.86 -14.34
CA ASN A 163 -11.55 -5.17 -15.18
C ASN A 163 -12.56 -6.15 -14.56
N TRP A 164 -12.25 -6.70 -13.40
CA TRP A 164 -13.15 -7.59 -12.68
C TRP A 164 -14.25 -6.83 -11.95
N GLY A 165 -13.88 -5.68 -11.37
CA GLY A 165 -14.77 -4.78 -10.69
C GLY A 165 -15.45 -3.75 -11.60
N HIS A 166 -16.10 -2.79 -10.95
CA HIS A 166 -16.74 -1.66 -11.61
C HIS A 166 -15.76 -0.52 -11.87
N PHE A 167 -14.75 -0.39 -11.02
CA PHE A 167 -13.57 0.46 -11.20
C PHE A 167 -12.31 -0.28 -10.82
N GLY A 168 -11.23 -0.10 -11.58
CA GLY A 168 -9.87 -0.42 -11.22
C GLY A 168 -9.02 0.85 -11.14
N THR A 169 -8.27 1.04 -10.04
CA THR A 169 -7.43 2.23 -9.82
C THR A 169 -5.96 1.88 -9.85
N PHE A 170 -5.17 2.64 -10.60
CA PHE A 170 -3.73 2.45 -10.79
C PHE A 170 -2.97 3.69 -10.34
N SER A 171 -1.79 3.51 -9.77
CA SER A 171 -0.92 4.59 -9.29
C SER A 171 0.34 4.70 -10.14
N PHE A 172 0.72 5.94 -10.45
CA PHE A 172 1.94 6.29 -11.16
C PHE A 172 2.89 7.13 -10.29
N ASN A 173 2.76 6.99 -8.96
CA ASN A 173 3.74 7.55 -8.03
C ASN A 173 5.15 7.07 -8.38
N MET A 174 6.18 7.87 -8.06
CA MET A 174 7.59 7.60 -8.39
C MET A 174 8.07 6.19 -8.00
N GLY A 175 7.49 5.58 -6.99
CA GLY A 175 7.83 4.22 -6.53
C GLY A 175 7.10 3.08 -7.27
N LYS A 176 6.35 3.32 -8.34
CA LYS A 176 5.53 2.30 -9.04
C LYS A 176 6.21 1.73 -10.28
N GLN A 177 5.61 0.67 -10.85
CA GLN A 177 6.12 0.01 -12.07
C GLN A 177 6.05 0.93 -13.30
N LEU A 178 5.13 1.91 -13.29
CA LEU A 178 5.01 2.99 -14.28
C LEU A 178 5.02 4.32 -13.53
N PRO A 179 6.18 4.97 -13.34
CA PRO A 179 6.25 6.23 -12.63
C PRO A 179 6.07 7.43 -13.55
N THR A 180 5.31 8.43 -13.08
CA THR A 180 5.21 9.77 -13.72
C THR A 180 5.57 10.89 -12.73
N GLY A 181 6.22 10.55 -11.60
CA GLY A 181 6.40 11.42 -10.45
C GLY A 181 5.23 11.27 -9.50
N GLU A 182 4.12 11.87 -9.81
CA GLU A 182 2.79 11.59 -9.29
C GLU A 182 1.83 11.35 -10.45
N GLY A 183 0.76 10.57 -10.22
CA GLY A 183 -0.23 10.27 -11.25
C GLY A 183 -1.14 9.12 -10.85
N GLY A 184 -2.23 8.96 -11.56
CA GLY A 184 -3.14 7.83 -11.42
C GLY A 184 -4.03 7.66 -12.63
N MET A 185 -4.59 6.45 -12.77
CA MET A 185 -5.60 6.12 -13.77
C MET A 185 -6.68 5.28 -13.13
N ALA A 186 -7.94 5.60 -13.39
CA ALA A 186 -9.05 4.71 -13.13
C ALA A 186 -9.53 4.12 -14.45
N ILE A 187 -9.84 2.82 -14.47
CA ILE A 187 -10.48 2.17 -15.62
C ILE A 187 -11.86 1.67 -15.24
N THR A 188 -12.76 1.67 -16.23
CA THR A 188 -14.10 1.08 -16.11
C THR A 188 -14.63 0.69 -17.49
N ASN A 189 -15.53 -0.30 -17.52
CA ASN A 189 -16.25 -0.71 -18.73
C ASN A 189 -17.69 -0.17 -18.78
N ASP A 190 -18.09 0.60 -17.78
CA ASP A 190 -19.42 1.20 -17.64
C ASP A 190 -19.39 2.69 -18.05
N ASP A 191 -20.18 3.05 -19.09
CA ASP A 191 -20.23 4.41 -19.62
C ASP A 191 -20.75 5.42 -18.59
N ARG A 192 -21.74 5.03 -17.79
CA ARG A 192 -22.32 5.86 -16.74
C ARG A 192 -21.29 6.13 -15.64
N LEU A 193 -20.57 5.11 -15.19
CA LEU A 193 -19.55 5.28 -14.16
C LEU A 193 -18.37 6.10 -14.67
N ALA A 194 -17.96 5.94 -15.93
CA ALA A 194 -16.95 6.79 -16.54
C ALA A 194 -17.38 8.26 -16.56
N PHE A 195 -18.60 8.53 -16.97
CA PHE A 195 -19.17 9.87 -16.95
C PHE A 195 -19.25 10.46 -15.51
N GLU A 196 -19.76 9.65 -14.56
CA GLU A 196 -19.90 10.07 -13.16
C GLU A 196 -18.56 10.38 -12.48
N LEU A 197 -17.51 9.63 -12.80
CA LEU A 197 -16.17 9.91 -12.27
C LEU A 197 -15.57 11.17 -12.93
N ASN A 198 -15.63 11.28 -14.26
CA ASN A 198 -15.08 12.44 -14.98
C ASN A 198 -15.64 13.77 -14.45
N ARG A 199 -16.97 13.88 -14.32
CA ARG A 199 -17.58 15.15 -13.86
C ARG A 199 -17.29 15.50 -12.41
N ARG A 200 -16.73 14.58 -11.61
CA ARG A 200 -16.29 14.84 -10.22
C ARG A 200 -14.83 15.26 -10.11
N ILE A 201 -14.00 14.87 -11.06
CA ILE A 201 -12.59 15.20 -11.05
C ILE A 201 -12.23 16.44 -11.86
N ILE A 202 -13.18 16.95 -12.66
CA ILE A 202 -12.99 18.12 -13.50
C ILE A 202 -13.85 19.27 -12.96
N PHE A 203 -13.23 20.17 -12.21
CA PHE A 203 -13.90 21.33 -11.61
C PHE A 203 -14.58 22.21 -12.67
N GLY A 204 -15.84 22.53 -12.43
CA GLY A 204 -16.61 23.50 -13.20
C GLY A 204 -17.33 22.96 -14.44
N GLU A 205 -17.15 21.69 -14.82
CA GLU A 205 -17.85 21.12 -15.98
C GLU A 205 -19.30 20.71 -15.72
N SER A 206 -19.63 20.41 -14.47
CA SER A 206 -20.98 19.97 -14.07
C SER A 206 -21.46 20.68 -12.80
N PRO A 207 -22.36 21.66 -12.91
CA PRO A 207 -22.84 22.41 -11.75
C PRO A 207 -23.75 21.57 -10.83
N GLU A 208 -24.25 20.41 -11.28
CA GLU A 208 -25.15 19.56 -10.52
C GLU A 208 -24.43 18.63 -9.51
N VAL A 209 -23.10 18.52 -9.59
CA VAL A 209 -22.32 17.64 -8.69
C VAL A 209 -21.22 18.40 -8.00
N LEU A 210 -20.93 17.98 -6.77
CA LEU A 210 -19.73 18.43 -6.06
C LEU A 210 -18.52 17.87 -6.79
N SER A 211 -17.72 18.75 -7.38
CA SER A 211 -16.54 18.41 -8.17
C SER A 211 -15.29 19.07 -7.61
N SER A 212 -14.13 18.48 -7.92
CA SER A 212 -12.81 18.96 -7.52
C SER A 212 -11.88 19.01 -8.71
N ASN A 213 -10.75 19.72 -8.60
CA ASN A 213 -9.71 19.71 -9.63
C ASN A 213 -8.70 18.60 -9.34
N TYR A 214 -8.95 17.40 -9.87
CA TYR A 214 -8.08 16.23 -9.72
C TYR A 214 -7.42 15.82 -11.02
N ARG A 215 -7.39 16.74 -12.00
CA ARG A 215 -6.84 16.49 -13.34
C ARG A 215 -5.34 16.21 -13.30
N MET A 216 -4.93 15.24 -14.08
CA MET A 216 -3.51 15.03 -14.45
C MET A 216 -3.05 16.18 -15.36
N THR A 217 -1.76 16.46 -15.37
CA THR A 217 -1.16 17.43 -16.30
C THR A 217 -0.62 16.75 -17.55
N GLU A 218 -0.43 17.52 -18.65
CA GLU A 218 0.24 17.04 -19.86
C GLU A 218 1.69 16.57 -19.57
N PHE A 219 2.37 17.14 -18.58
CA PHE A 219 3.72 16.73 -18.17
C PHE A 219 3.73 15.29 -17.64
N GLN A 220 2.81 14.96 -16.76
CA GLN A 220 2.67 13.60 -16.21
C GLN A 220 2.31 12.60 -17.30
N ALA A 221 1.35 12.97 -18.17
CA ALA A 221 0.89 12.13 -19.26
C ALA A 221 2.00 11.89 -20.31
N ALA A 222 2.80 12.92 -20.63
CA ALA A 222 3.93 12.81 -21.56
C ALA A 222 4.99 11.80 -21.10
N VAL A 223 5.26 11.78 -19.80
CA VAL A 223 6.11 10.75 -19.17
C VAL A 223 5.42 9.39 -19.21
N GLY A 224 4.12 9.33 -18.87
CA GLY A 224 3.32 8.11 -18.86
C GLY A 224 3.29 7.38 -20.21
N VAL A 225 3.14 8.12 -21.30
CA VAL A 225 3.17 7.55 -22.67
C VAL A 225 4.51 6.85 -22.98
N ALA A 226 5.64 7.45 -22.57
CA ALA A 226 6.94 6.83 -22.77
C ALA A 226 7.15 5.60 -21.86
N GLN A 227 6.79 5.73 -20.56
CA GLN A 227 6.95 4.66 -19.60
C GLN A 227 6.08 3.44 -19.90
N LEU A 228 4.81 3.64 -20.31
CA LEU A 228 3.86 2.54 -20.57
C LEU A 228 4.41 1.52 -21.58
N LYS A 229 5.13 1.98 -22.61
CA LYS A 229 5.74 1.12 -23.63
C LYS A 229 6.79 0.15 -23.06
N ARG A 230 7.44 0.52 -21.94
CA ARG A 230 8.53 -0.25 -21.33
C ARG A 230 8.03 -1.21 -20.27
N VAL A 231 6.83 -0.99 -19.73
CA VAL A 231 6.26 -1.80 -18.65
C VAL A 231 6.32 -3.30 -18.94
N PRO A 232 5.91 -3.83 -20.11
CA PRO A 232 5.98 -5.27 -20.37
C PRO A 232 7.38 -5.85 -20.17
N GLY A 233 8.42 -5.17 -20.69
CA GLY A 233 9.82 -5.61 -20.50
C GLY A 233 10.27 -5.53 -19.04
N TYR A 234 9.88 -4.50 -18.30
CA TYR A 234 10.16 -4.41 -16.88
C TYR A 234 9.52 -5.57 -16.10
N LEU A 235 8.29 -5.92 -16.40
CA LEU A 235 7.58 -6.99 -15.70
C LEU A 235 8.19 -8.36 -15.94
N GLU A 236 8.78 -8.63 -17.12
CA GLU A 236 9.54 -9.84 -17.37
C GLU A 236 10.76 -9.94 -16.44
N ILE A 237 11.54 -8.87 -16.34
CA ILE A 237 12.69 -8.79 -15.42
C ILE A 237 12.25 -8.98 -13.97
N PHE A 238 11.15 -8.34 -13.56
CA PHE A 238 10.65 -8.43 -12.18
C PHE A 238 10.15 -9.83 -11.83
N ARG A 239 9.52 -10.55 -12.77
CA ARG A 239 9.12 -11.96 -12.59
C ARG A 239 10.34 -12.89 -12.46
N ALA A 240 11.33 -12.71 -13.33
CA ALA A 240 12.59 -13.45 -13.23
C ALA A 240 13.28 -13.20 -11.89
N GLY A 241 13.36 -11.93 -11.46
CA GLY A 241 13.92 -11.56 -10.17
C GLY A 241 13.16 -12.15 -8.97
N LYS A 242 11.83 -12.20 -9.04
CA LYS A 242 11.01 -12.88 -8.02
C LYS A 242 11.35 -14.37 -7.95
N ALA A 243 11.51 -15.04 -9.08
CA ALA A 243 11.85 -16.46 -9.11
C ALA A 243 13.22 -16.73 -8.42
N ILE A 244 14.23 -15.88 -8.66
CA ILE A 244 15.53 -15.96 -7.99
C ILE A 244 15.41 -15.83 -6.46
N LEU A 245 14.58 -14.89 -6.00
CA LEU A 245 14.33 -14.70 -4.57
C LEU A 245 13.54 -15.87 -3.97
N ASP A 246 12.56 -16.40 -4.69
CA ASP A 246 11.78 -17.57 -4.24
C ASP A 246 12.69 -18.81 -4.08
N GLU A 247 13.62 -19.02 -5.01
CA GLU A 247 14.57 -20.13 -4.95
C GLU A 247 15.53 -19.99 -3.75
N SER A 248 15.77 -18.78 -3.27
CA SER A 248 16.60 -18.57 -2.08
C SER A 248 16.02 -19.12 -0.79
N LEU A 249 14.71 -19.41 -0.77
CA LEU A 249 14.01 -20.05 0.36
C LEU A 249 14.03 -21.59 0.27
N ALA A 250 14.64 -22.19 -0.76
CA ALA A 250 14.69 -23.64 -0.93
C ALA A 250 15.33 -24.29 0.29
N GLY A 251 14.62 -25.24 0.91
CA GLY A 251 15.06 -25.94 2.14
C GLY A 251 14.77 -25.19 3.45
N CYS A 252 14.32 -23.94 3.42
CA CYS A 252 13.90 -23.22 4.60
C CYS A 252 12.43 -23.58 4.95
N SER A 253 12.19 -24.16 6.14
CA SER A 253 10.85 -24.60 6.57
C SER A 253 10.12 -23.59 7.48
N TRP A 254 10.71 -22.45 7.72
CA TRP A 254 10.20 -21.43 8.64
C TRP A 254 10.05 -20.02 8.03
N LEU A 255 10.32 -19.90 6.72
CA LEU A 255 9.96 -18.76 5.89
C LEU A 255 9.08 -19.27 4.75
N ASP A 256 7.79 -18.99 4.84
CA ASP A 256 6.85 -19.42 3.82
C ASP A 256 6.82 -18.44 2.65
N ARG A 257 7.18 -18.95 1.47
CA ARG A 257 7.03 -18.20 0.23
C ARG A 257 5.57 -17.82 -0.01
N ARG A 258 5.29 -16.59 -0.40
CA ARG A 258 3.98 -16.20 -0.90
C ARG A 258 3.72 -16.88 -2.25
N GLY A 259 2.74 -17.79 -2.28
CA GLY A 259 2.33 -18.51 -3.47
C GLY A 259 1.63 -17.59 -4.48
N GLU A 260 1.80 -17.91 -5.77
CA GLU A 260 1.01 -17.27 -6.82
C GLU A 260 -0.33 -18.02 -6.96
N PRO A 261 -1.47 -17.31 -7.00
CA PRO A 261 -2.74 -17.96 -7.32
C PRO A 261 -2.67 -18.67 -8.68
N PRO A 262 -3.28 -19.85 -8.84
CA PRO A 262 -3.34 -20.53 -10.12
C PRO A 262 -3.97 -19.62 -11.18
N ASP A 263 -3.58 -19.82 -12.44
CA ASP A 263 -4.07 -19.04 -13.58
C ASP A 263 -3.79 -17.54 -13.48
N SER A 264 -2.73 -17.13 -12.75
CA SER A 264 -2.29 -15.76 -12.66
C SER A 264 -0.97 -15.50 -13.36
N GLN A 265 -0.82 -14.30 -13.91
CA GLN A 265 0.44 -13.73 -14.36
C GLN A 265 0.66 -12.43 -13.60
N ILE A 266 1.41 -12.53 -12.50
CA ILE A 266 1.58 -11.40 -11.59
C ILE A 266 2.54 -10.33 -12.12
N SER A 267 2.38 -9.10 -11.65
CA SER A 267 3.33 -8.01 -11.80
C SER A 267 3.98 -7.69 -10.44
N PRO A 268 5.03 -8.42 -10.05
CA PRO A 268 5.55 -8.36 -8.69
C PRO A 268 6.16 -6.98 -8.41
N TYR A 269 5.56 -6.28 -7.44
CA TYR A 269 5.99 -4.96 -6.97
C TYR A 269 6.94 -5.09 -5.77
N PHE A 270 6.56 -5.90 -4.79
CA PHE A 270 7.43 -6.37 -3.72
C PHE A 270 7.49 -7.89 -3.72
N TRP A 271 8.67 -8.42 -3.43
CA TRP A 271 8.82 -9.81 -3.00
C TRP A 271 8.57 -9.92 -1.51
N SER A 272 7.93 -11.00 -1.07
CA SER A 272 7.65 -11.22 0.34
C SER A 272 7.56 -12.69 0.72
N CYS A 273 7.86 -12.98 1.99
CA CYS A 273 7.60 -14.26 2.64
C CYS A 273 7.06 -14.03 4.05
N LEU A 274 6.48 -15.07 4.66
CA LEU A 274 5.94 -15.05 6.00
C LEU A 274 6.83 -15.81 6.96
N PHE A 275 7.16 -15.20 8.08
CA PHE A 275 7.99 -15.78 9.13
C PHE A 275 7.20 -16.71 10.03
N HIS A 276 7.72 -17.93 10.22
CA HIS A 276 7.24 -19.00 11.10
C HIS A 276 8.40 -19.59 11.90
N GLY A 277 9.17 -18.74 12.55
CA GLY A 277 10.37 -19.13 13.28
C GLY A 277 10.11 -20.14 14.40
N GLU A 278 8.89 -20.17 14.95
CA GLU A 278 8.42 -21.16 15.93
C GLU A 278 8.60 -22.61 15.47
N ARG A 279 8.59 -22.86 14.16
CA ARG A 279 8.81 -24.20 13.57
C ARG A 279 10.24 -24.72 13.76
N ARG A 280 11.20 -23.84 14.04
CA ARG A 280 12.63 -24.15 14.21
C ARG A 280 13.28 -23.50 15.43
N GLY A 281 12.48 -22.86 16.29
CA GLY A 281 12.99 -22.13 17.44
C GLY A 281 13.80 -20.88 17.08
N VAL A 282 13.55 -20.31 15.90
CA VAL A 282 14.18 -19.05 15.46
C VAL A 282 13.32 -17.89 15.92
N GLU A 283 13.87 -17.04 16.78
CA GLU A 283 13.19 -15.83 17.21
C GLU A 283 13.20 -14.75 16.13
N TRP A 284 12.17 -13.90 16.11
CA TRP A 284 12.06 -12.78 15.19
C TRP A 284 13.26 -11.82 15.21
N GLY A 285 13.75 -11.53 16.43
CA GLY A 285 14.94 -10.70 16.64
C GLY A 285 16.21 -11.32 16.05
N VAL A 286 16.32 -12.65 16.10
CA VAL A 286 17.44 -13.40 15.52
C VAL A 286 17.42 -13.31 14.00
N LEU A 287 16.26 -13.50 13.35
CA LEU A 287 16.15 -13.33 11.90
C LEU A 287 16.55 -11.91 11.46
N ARG A 288 16.05 -10.90 12.16
CA ARG A 288 16.35 -9.49 11.81
C ARG A 288 17.84 -9.19 11.95
N ALA A 289 18.45 -9.62 13.03
CA ALA A 289 19.89 -9.46 13.22
C ALA A 289 20.72 -10.21 12.17
N ALA A 290 20.29 -11.42 11.80
CA ALA A 290 20.91 -12.18 10.71
C ALA A 290 20.80 -11.46 9.36
N MET A 291 19.64 -10.88 9.06
CA MET A 291 19.43 -10.09 7.84
C MET A 291 20.36 -8.88 7.77
N GLU A 292 20.51 -8.14 8.88
CA GLU A 292 21.45 -7.01 8.96
C GLU A 292 22.91 -7.46 8.79
N GLN A 293 23.32 -8.53 9.46
CA GLN A 293 24.69 -9.07 9.36
C GLN A 293 25.02 -9.58 7.96
N SER A 294 24.03 -10.07 7.22
CA SER A 294 24.20 -10.53 5.83
C SER A 294 24.19 -9.39 4.80
N GLY A 295 24.07 -8.13 5.22
CA GLY A 295 24.09 -6.94 4.35
C GLY A 295 22.73 -6.28 4.13
N GLY A 296 21.69 -6.65 4.87
CA GLY A 296 20.40 -5.98 4.89
C GLY A 296 19.62 -6.03 3.55
N GLY A 297 18.79 -5.00 3.34
CA GLY A 297 17.99 -4.85 2.11
C GLY A 297 16.61 -5.48 2.20
N PHE A 298 16.19 -5.92 3.40
CA PHE A 298 14.85 -6.44 3.69
C PHE A 298 14.13 -5.52 4.68
N GLN A 299 12.81 -5.46 4.53
CA GLN A 299 11.90 -4.72 5.40
C GLN A 299 11.00 -5.72 6.14
N PHE A 300 10.47 -5.30 7.27
CA PHE A 300 9.72 -6.17 8.16
C PHE A 300 8.40 -5.50 8.54
N GLY A 301 7.29 -6.27 8.44
CA GLY A 301 5.97 -5.80 8.79
C GLY A 301 5.51 -4.64 7.90
N PHE A 302 4.79 -4.89 6.84
CA PHE A 302 4.47 -3.90 5.80
C PHE A 302 3.94 -2.58 6.36
N THR A 303 2.77 -2.59 7.01
CA THR A 303 2.17 -1.42 7.65
C THR A 303 2.33 -1.45 9.17
N GLN A 304 3.08 -2.43 9.68
CA GLN A 304 3.33 -2.75 11.09
C GLN A 304 2.09 -3.16 11.89
N LYS A 305 0.92 -2.69 11.54
CA LYS A 305 -0.36 -3.03 12.16
C LYS A 305 -1.50 -2.81 11.16
N PRO A 306 -2.64 -3.50 11.32
CA PRO A 306 -3.83 -3.26 10.52
C PRO A 306 -4.28 -1.80 10.52
N GLY A 307 -4.84 -1.37 9.38
CA GLY A 307 -5.23 0.04 9.15
C GLY A 307 -6.11 0.62 10.25
N TYR A 308 -7.11 -0.12 10.72
CA TYR A 308 -8.03 0.36 11.76
C TYR A 308 -7.38 0.62 13.13
N LEU A 309 -6.15 0.15 13.35
CA LEU A 309 -5.39 0.41 14.58
C LEU A 309 -4.58 1.70 14.52
N TYR A 310 -4.57 2.41 13.39
CA TYR A 310 -3.98 3.74 13.32
C TYR A 310 -4.86 4.76 14.04
N GLU A 311 -4.23 5.76 14.66
CA GLU A 311 -4.92 6.76 15.47
C GLU A 311 -6.00 7.52 14.71
N MET A 312 -5.75 7.82 13.42
CA MET A 312 -6.72 8.50 12.56
C MET A 312 -8.06 7.76 12.43
N PHE A 313 -8.06 6.43 12.57
CA PHE A 313 -9.28 5.62 12.56
C PHE A 313 -9.82 5.38 13.96
N ARG A 314 -8.96 5.17 14.95
CA ARG A 314 -9.37 4.89 16.35
C ARG A 314 -10.02 6.09 17.04
N LYS A 315 -9.58 7.30 16.69
CA LYS A 315 -10.30 8.51 17.15
C LYS A 315 -11.58 8.65 16.35
N PRO A 316 -12.76 8.65 16.98
CA PRO A 316 -14.05 8.75 16.29
C PRO A 316 -14.28 10.18 15.79
N ASN A 317 -13.37 10.71 15.02
CA ASN A 317 -13.37 12.10 14.58
C ASN A 317 -12.49 12.32 13.35
N ALA A 318 -13.02 12.02 12.16
CA ALA A 318 -12.29 12.29 10.91
C ALA A 318 -12.27 13.79 10.58
N TYR A 319 -13.29 14.53 10.98
CA TYR A 319 -13.42 15.96 10.72
C TYR A 319 -13.77 16.74 11.99
N GLY A 320 -13.07 17.84 12.21
CA GLY A 320 -13.34 18.74 13.32
C GLY A 320 -13.30 18.03 14.68
N ASN A 321 -14.28 18.27 15.56
CA ASN A 321 -14.27 17.79 16.95
C ASN A 321 -15.63 17.22 17.42
N LYS A 322 -16.56 16.92 16.50
CA LYS A 322 -17.91 16.45 16.81
C LYS A 322 -18.19 14.99 16.44
N GLY A 323 -17.14 14.23 16.11
CA GLY A 323 -17.25 12.79 15.83
C GLY A 323 -17.72 12.42 14.42
N CYS A 324 -17.71 13.34 13.44
CA CYS A 324 -18.02 13.02 12.05
C CYS A 324 -16.94 12.16 11.40
N PRO A 325 -17.33 11.19 10.52
CA PRO A 325 -18.71 10.77 10.17
C PRO A 325 -19.30 9.70 11.10
N TYR A 326 -18.58 9.24 12.11
CA TYR A 326 -18.90 8.07 12.93
C TYR A 326 -20.17 8.18 13.77
N ASN A 327 -20.51 9.39 14.21
CA ASN A 327 -21.73 9.70 14.96
C ASN A 327 -22.77 10.48 14.13
N CYS A 328 -22.65 10.42 12.79
CA CYS A 328 -23.63 11.05 11.92
C CYS A 328 -25.02 10.42 12.14
N HIS A 329 -26.07 11.24 12.28
CA HIS A 329 -27.45 10.74 12.48
C HIS A 329 -27.96 9.87 11.33
N LEU A 330 -27.36 9.95 10.14
CA LEU A 330 -27.66 9.11 8.99
C LEU A 330 -27.02 7.71 9.13
N TYR A 331 -25.97 7.57 9.92
CA TYR A 331 -25.33 6.29 10.15
C TYR A 331 -25.92 5.58 11.37
N THR A 332 -26.73 4.57 11.12
CA THR A 332 -27.40 3.79 12.18
C THR A 332 -26.61 2.57 12.66
N GLY A 333 -25.41 2.35 12.12
CA GLY A 333 -24.49 1.31 12.53
C GLY A 333 -23.69 1.70 13.77
N LYS A 334 -22.81 0.79 14.19
CA LYS A 334 -21.87 1.04 15.28
C LYS A 334 -20.44 0.90 14.75
N VAL A 335 -19.64 1.93 14.98
CA VAL A 335 -18.19 1.88 14.75
C VAL A 335 -17.51 1.41 16.02
N ASP A 336 -16.77 0.30 15.94
CA ASP A 336 -16.01 -0.28 17.06
C ASP A 336 -14.72 -0.91 16.52
N TRP A 337 -13.74 -0.03 16.24
CA TRP A 337 -12.44 -0.45 15.70
C TRP A 337 -11.44 -0.68 16.82
N ARG A 338 -11.26 -1.95 17.17
CA ARG A 338 -10.46 -2.39 18.31
C ARG A 338 -9.57 -3.58 17.92
N PRO A 339 -8.49 -3.85 18.69
CA PRO A 339 -7.75 -5.11 18.57
C PRO A 339 -8.66 -6.34 18.63
N GLY A 340 -8.31 -7.38 17.87
CA GLY A 340 -9.08 -8.60 17.72
C GLY A 340 -10.16 -8.57 16.65
N MET A 341 -10.35 -7.44 15.94
CA MET A 341 -11.39 -7.32 14.90
C MET A 341 -11.04 -8.08 13.62
N CYS A 342 -9.77 -8.07 13.21
CA CYS A 342 -9.22 -8.83 12.08
C CYS A 342 -8.00 -9.62 12.57
N PRO A 343 -8.21 -10.75 13.29
CA PRO A 343 -7.14 -11.44 14.00
C PRO A 343 -6.07 -12.02 13.06
N VAL A 344 -6.43 -12.40 11.84
CA VAL A 344 -5.45 -12.89 10.85
C VAL A 344 -4.52 -11.76 10.44
N SER A 345 -5.05 -10.59 10.11
CA SER A 345 -4.22 -9.43 9.76
C SER A 345 -3.32 -8.98 10.90
N GLU A 346 -3.82 -9.03 12.14
CA GLU A 346 -3.04 -8.69 13.34
C GLU A 346 -1.87 -9.66 13.55
N ASP A 347 -2.06 -10.93 13.21
CA ASP A 347 -1.02 -11.96 13.29
C ASP A 347 -0.01 -11.86 12.12
N VAL A 348 -0.48 -11.79 10.87
CA VAL A 348 0.41 -11.93 9.71
C VAL A 348 1.21 -10.66 9.39
N ILE A 349 0.60 -9.47 9.52
CA ILE A 349 1.27 -8.21 9.16
C ILE A 349 2.64 -8.06 9.83
N PRO A 350 2.78 -8.29 11.13
CA PRO A 350 4.09 -8.18 11.80
C PRO A 350 5.13 -9.20 11.32
N ARG A 351 4.69 -10.34 10.82
CA ARG A 351 5.56 -11.46 10.40
C ARG A 351 6.00 -11.40 8.93
N ILE A 352 5.54 -10.40 8.19
CA ILE A 352 5.93 -10.22 6.79
C ILE A 352 7.39 -9.78 6.69
N VAL A 353 8.17 -10.52 5.91
CA VAL A 353 9.49 -10.12 5.44
C VAL A 353 9.37 -9.75 3.97
N MET A 354 9.88 -8.59 3.57
CA MET A 354 9.71 -8.10 2.20
C MET A 354 10.92 -7.32 1.67
N THR A 355 11.04 -7.25 0.36
CA THR A 355 12.00 -6.38 -0.33
C THR A 355 11.42 -5.86 -1.65
N ASN A 356 11.89 -4.68 -2.09
CA ASN A 356 11.52 -4.15 -3.40
C ASN A 356 11.94 -5.11 -4.52
N ASN A 357 11.03 -5.39 -5.45
CA ASN A 357 11.21 -6.34 -6.56
C ASN A 357 11.25 -5.64 -7.93
N MET A 358 11.72 -4.40 -7.98
CA MET A 358 11.78 -3.60 -9.21
C MET A 358 13.22 -3.22 -9.60
N ALA A 359 14.19 -4.10 -9.38
CA ALA A 359 15.52 -3.95 -9.93
C ALA A 359 15.51 -4.28 -11.43
N LEU A 360 16.28 -3.55 -12.22
CA LEU A 360 16.41 -3.78 -13.67
C LEU A 360 17.63 -4.64 -14.02
N ARG A 361 18.47 -4.95 -13.05
CA ARG A 361 19.66 -5.79 -13.24
C ARG A 361 19.53 -7.06 -12.43
N GLU A 362 19.78 -8.19 -13.10
CA GLU A 362 19.66 -9.52 -12.51
C GLU A 362 20.63 -9.73 -11.33
N GLU A 363 21.82 -9.11 -11.39
CA GLU A 363 22.82 -9.21 -10.32
C GLU A 363 22.30 -8.65 -8.98
N GLU A 364 21.40 -7.68 -9.00
CA GLU A 364 20.80 -7.14 -7.79
C GLU A 364 19.92 -8.19 -7.08
N TYR A 365 19.21 -9.02 -7.84
CA TYR A 365 18.42 -10.13 -7.30
C TYR A 365 19.29 -11.25 -6.76
N HIS A 366 20.34 -11.63 -7.48
CA HIS A 366 21.31 -12.62 -7.00
C HIS A 366 22.00 -12.16 -5.72
N SER A 367 22.35 -10.88 -5.63
CA SER A 367 22.93 -10.29 -4.42
C SER A 367 21.95 -10.34 -3.23
N LYS A 368 20.69 -10.01 -3.45
CA LYS A 368 19.65 -10.12 -2.39
C LYS A 368 19.42 -11.58 -1.99
N ALA A 369 19.32 -12.48 -2.94
CA ALA A 369 19.15 -13.92 -2.69
C ALA A 369 20.32 -14.52 -1.90
N ALA A 370 21.55 -14.13 -2.20
CA ALA A 370 22.72 -14.56 -1.45
C ALA A 370 22.68 -14.08 0.01
N ARG A 371 22.30 -12.82 0.22
CA ARG A 371 22.12 -12.25 1.57
C ARG A 371 21.01 -12.97 2.35
N LEU A 372 19.89 -13.28 1.71
CA LEU A 372 18.80 -14.02 2.34
C LEU A 372 19.24 -15.43 2.73
N LYS A 373 19.92 -16.17 1.85
CA LYS A 373 20.46 -17.50 2.15
C LYS A 373 21.44 -17.47 3.33
N GLU A 374 22.33 -16.48 3.37
CA GLU A 374 23.28 -16.34 4.48
C GLU A 374 22.57 -15.97 5.79
N ALA A 375 21.57 -15.11 5.75
CA ALA A 375 20.75 -14.76 6.92
C ALA A 375 20.02 -15.99 7.49
N ILE A 376 19.43 -16.82 6.64
CA ILE A 376 18.78 -18.08 7.04
C ILE A 376 19.79 -19.00 7.74
N LYS A 377 20.96 -19.19 7.12
CA LYS A 377 22.02 -20.04 7.68
C LYS A 377 22.54 -19.55 9.03
N LEU A 378 22.77 -18.23 9.18
CA LEU A 378 23.20 -17.61 10.43
C LEU A 378 22.14 -17.81 11.53
N ALA A 379 20.86 -17.57 11.20
CA ALA A 379 19.76 -17.71 12.14
C ALA A 379 19.60 -19.18 12.62
N GLU A 380 19.69 -20.16 11.74
CA GLU A 380 19.57 -21.59 12.08
C GLU A 380 20.74 -22.13 12.92
N LYS A 381 21.94 -21.59 12.73
CA LYS A 381 23.11 -21.99 13.52
C LYS A 381 23.17 -21.34 14.91
N GLY A 382 22.34 -20.34 15.17
CA GLY A 382 22.46 -19.54 16.39
C GLY A 382 23.76 -18.69 16.44
N GLU A 383 24.42 -18.50 15.30
CA GLU A 383 25.66 -17.71 15.18
C GLU A 383 25.41 -16.20 15.05
N VAL A 384 24.18 -15.79 15.30
CA VAL A 384 23.78 -14.38 15.23
C VAL A 384 24.16 -13.70 16.52
N LYS A 385 24.98 -12.68 16.44
CA LYS A 385 25.12 -11.76 17.56
C LYS A 385 23.79 -10.99 17.69
N PRO A 386 23.12 -11.06 18.87
CA PRO A 386 21.97 -10.20 19.10
C PRO A 386 22.35 -8.76 18.74
N LEU A 387 21.41 -8.03 18.15
CA LEU A 387 21.60 -6.59 17.96
C LEU A 387 21.80 -6.01 19.38
N GLU A 388 23.04 -5.76 19.73
CA GLU A 388 23.35 -5.13 21.02
C GLU A 388 22.80 -3.70 20.95
N TYR A 389 21.91 -3.41 21.89
CA TYR A 389 21.56 -2.02 22.14
C TYR A 389 22.85 -1.25 22.46
N THR A 390 23.12 -0.23 21.70
CA THR A 390 24.13 0.73 22.11
C THR A 390 23.69 1.36 23.43
N GLU A 391 24.61 1.95 24.16
CA GLU A 391 24.24 2.69 25.38
C GLU A 391 23.24 3.81 25.05
N LEU A 392 23.38 4.44 23.88
CA LEU A 392 22.42 5.42 23.36
C LEU A 392 21.01 4.81 23.19
N ASP A 393 20.91 3.61 22.62
CA ASP A 393 19.63 2.92 22.43
C ASP A 393 18.94 2.62 23.75
N ARG A 394 19.70 2.13 24.74
CA ARG A 394 19.17 1.83 26.08
C ARG A 394 18.62 3.10 26.75
N ARG A 395 19.32 4.22 26.61
CA ARG A 395 18.90 5.53 27.16
C ARG A 395 17.65 6.05 26.46
N ILE A 396 17.58 5.97 25.13
CA ILE A 396 16.37 6.34 24.35
C ILE A 396 15.17 5.51 24.80
N LEU A 397 15.32 4.19 24.86
CA LEU A 397 14.24 3.28 25.28
C LEU A 397 13.81 3.55 26.72
N LYS A 398 14.77 3.82 27.63
CA LYS A 398 14.48 4.18 29.01
C LYS A 398 13.67 5.45 29.09
N ALA A 399 14.10 6.52 28.39
CA ALA A 399 13.39 7.80 28.39
C ALA A 399 11.93 7.66 27.92
N ILE A 400 11.72 6.94 26.82
CA ILE A 400 10.37 6.72 26.26
C ILE A 400 9.52 5.82 27.18
N LYS A 401 10.13 4.83 27.85
CA LYS A 401 9.43 3.95 28.79
C LYS A 401 8.94 4.69 30.03
N GLU A 402 9.79 5.58 30.58
CA GLU A 402 9.53 6.29 31.83
C GLU A 402 8.60 7.50 31.67
N GLN A 403 8.68 8.20 30.53
CA GLN A 403 7.96 9.46 30.34
C GLN A 403 6.81 9.38 29.31
N GLY A 404 6.63 8.22 28.65
CA GLY A 404 5.57 8.03 27.66
C GLY A 404 6.02 8.38 26.22
N PRO A 405 5.06 8.61 25.30
CA PRO A 405 5.37 8.90 23.91
C PRO A 405 6.12 10.20 23.74
N LEU A 406 7.33 10.15 23.18
CA LEU A 406 8.23 11.29 23.01
C LEU A 406 8.58 11.55 21.54
N GLU A 407 8.80 12.83 21.22
CA GLU A 407 9.44 13.27 19.98
C GLU A 407 10.98 13.30 20.12
N PRO A 408 11.73 13.29 19.00
CA PRO A 408 13.19 13.35 19.05
C PRO A 408 13.73 14.55 19.85
N LEU A 409 13.11 15.72 19.74
CA LEU A 409 13.49 16.91 20.51
C LEU A 409 13.27 16.72 22.02
N GLU A 410 12.14 16.11 22.41
CA GLU A 410 11.85 15.83 23.83
C GLU A 410 12.88 14.83 24.41
N VAL A 411 13.31 13.83 23.60
CA VAL A 411 14.38 12.90 24.01
C VAL A 411 15.71 13.64 24.14
N ILE A 412 16.05 14.56 23.24
CA ILE A 412 17.27 15.39 23.32
C ILE A 412 17.25 16.22 24.59
N GLU A 413 16.15 16.88 24.93
CA GLU A 413 15.99 17.66 26.16
C GLU A 413 16.20 16.80 27.42
N ILE A 414 15.74 15.56 27.42
CA ILE A 414 15.98 14.59 28.48
C ILE A 414 17.48 14.26 28.56
N PHE A 415 18.11 14.02 27.43
CA PHE A 415 19.53 13.69 27.36
C PHE A 415 20.41 14.84 27.89
N ASP A 416 20.09 16.09 27.50
CA ASP A 416 20.80 17.28 28.00
C ASP A 416 20.61 17.44 29.50
N ARG A 417 19.37 17.26 30.02
CA ARG A 417 19.07 17.35 31.44
C ARG A 417 19.75 16.28 32.28
N GLU A 418 19.81 15.04 31.77
CA GLU A 418 20.43 13.91 32.46
C GLU A 418 21.96 13.86 32.25
N GLY A 419 22.51 14.77 31.45
CA GLY A 419 23.95 14.80 31.14
C GLY A 419 24.41 13.62 30.26
N TRP A 420 23.52 13.08 29.45
CA TRP A 420 23.80 11.90 28.60
C TRP A 420 24.44 12.26 27.24
N GLY A 421 24.64 13.55 26.96
CA GLY A 421 25.20 14.08 25.72
C GLY A 421 24.14 14.73 24.83
N HIS A 422 24.60 15.66 23.99
CA HIS A 422 23.75 16.40 23.07
C HIS A 422 23.80 15.77 21.67
N PHE A 423 22.63 15.64 21.02
CA PHE A 423 22.47 15.11 19.67
C PHE A 423 21.62 16.07 18.85
N ASP A 424 21.91 16.17 17.54
CA ASP A 424 21.01 16.89 16.63
C ASP A 424 19.72 16.09 16.39
N GLU A 425 18.64 16.80 16.04
CA GLU A 425 17.31 16.21 15.86
C GLU A 425 17.28 15.13 14.76
N HIS A 426 18.03 15.34 13.68
CA HIS A 426 18.06 14.38 12.56
C HIS A 426 18.70 13.05 12.99
N THR A 427 19.80 13.10 13.71
CA THR A 427 20.49 11.92 14.28
C THR A 427 19.57 11.19 15.26
N MET A 428 18.92 11.91 16.18
CA MET A 428 18.00 11.31 17.15
C MET A 428 16.80 10.66 16.48
N TYR A 429 16.16 11.37 15.53
CA TYR A 429 15.04 10.81 14.75
C TYR A 429 15.46 9.56 13.99
N GLY A 430 16.61 9.58 13.32
CA GLY A 430 17.15 8.45 12.60
C GLY A 430 17.36 7.23 13.52
N ARG A 431 17.90 7.46 14.74
CA ARG A 431 18.12 6.39 15.71
C ARG A 431 16.84 5.83 16.31
N MET A 432 15.89 6.68 16.67
CA MET A 432 14.57 6.25 17.16
C MET A 432 13.79 5.50 16.07
N SER A 433 13.89 5.93 14.82
CA SER A 433 13.30 5.24 13.67
C SER A 433 13.95 3.88 13.45
N ALA A 434 15.26 3.75 13.58
CA ALA A 434 15.98 2.49 13.53
C ALA A 434 15.56 1.56 14.67
N LEU A 435 15.51 2.04 15.90
CA LEU A 435 15.03 1.25 17.05
C LEU A 435 13.60 0.76 16.85
N ARG A 436 12.71 1.57 16.29
CA ARG A 436 11.36 1.14 15.91
C ARG A 436 11.40 0.06 14.85
N SER A 437 12.26 0.21 13.84
CA SER A 437 12.44 -0.78 12.79
C SER A 437 12.94 -2.12 13.34
N TYR A 438 13.84 -2.11 14.31
CA TYR A 438 14.37 -3.31 14.97
C TYR A 438 13.40 -3.94 15.97
N TYR A 439 12.55 -3.13 16.60
CA TYR A 439 11.64 -3.55 17.67
C TYR A 439 10.23 -2.95 17.48
N PRO A 440 9.53 -3.31 16.39
CA PRO A 440 8.22 -2.71 16.06
C PRO A 440 7.15 -2.99 17.13
N TYR A 441 7.37 -3.99 17.98
CA TYR A 441 6.49 -4.30 19.12
C TYR A 441 6.78 -3.49 20.37
N LYS A 442 8.03 -2.97 20.50
CA LYS A 442 8.45 -2.18 21.67
C LYS A 442 8.40 -0.69 21.41
N LEU A 443 8.54 -0.27 20.15
CA LEU A 443 8.43 1.13 19.77
C LEU A 443 7.47 1.31 18.60
N SER A 444 6.51 2.22 18.73
CA SER A 444 5.60 2.62 17.66
C SER A 444 5.54 4.13 17.52
N HIS A 445 5.06 4.62 16.38
CA HIS A 445 4.69 6.03 16.27
C HIS A 445 3.40 6.29 17.05
N ALA A 446 3.45 7.20 18.01
CA ALA A 446 2.30 7.69 18.77
C ALA A 446 1.70 8.97 18.20
N GLY A 447 2.29 9.51 17.12
CA GLY A 447 1.88 10.72 16.41
C GLY A 447 2.93 11.09 15.37
N PRO A 448 2.78 12.19 14.62
CA PRO A 448 3.83 12.67 13.75
C PRO A 448 5.10 12.88 14.58
N ARG A 449 6.17 12.13 14.28
CA ARG A 449 7.45 12.17 14.99
C ARG A 449 7.50 11.63 16.43
N LYS A 450 6.37 11.22 17.08
CA LYS A 450 6.38 10.64 18.43
C LYS A 450 6.57 9.13 18.42
N PHE A 451 7.37 8.65 19.35
CA PHE A 451 7.66 7.24 19.57
C PHE A 451 7.14 6.81 20.94
N ALA A 452 6.46 5.67 21.00
CA ALA A 452 5.94 5.07 22.23
C ALA A 452 6.58 3.71 22.48
N TYR A 453 6.90 3.43 23.74
CA TYR A 453 7.36 2.13 24.18
C TYR A 453 6.19 1.23 24.56
N HIS A 454 6.22 -0.03 24.14
CA HIS A 454 5.25 -1.04 24.53
C HIS A 454 5.98 -2.16 25.27
N ASP A 455 5.60 -2.39 26.52
CA ASP A 455 6.02 -3.60 27.27
C ASP A 455 5.17 -4.77 26.74
N LEU A 456 5.80 -5.64 25.97
CA LEU A 456 5.25 -6.94 25.65
C LEU A 456 5.92 -7.93 26.61
N SER A 457 5.32 -8.07 27.77
CA SER A 457 5.60 -9.19 28.70
C SER A 457 4.94 -10.45 28.20
#